data_153c83768b58fe7c833512d257b04584
#
_entry.id   153c83768b58fe7c833512d257b04584
#
_cell.length_a   1.000
_cell.length_b   1.000
_cell.length_c   1.000
_cell.angle_alpha   90.00
_cell.angle_beta   90.00
_cell.angle_gamma   90.00
#
_symmetry.space_group_name_H-M   'P 1'
#
loop_
_entity.id
_entity.type
_entity.pdbx_description
1 polymer ?
#
loop_
_entity_poly.entity_id
_entity_poly.type
_entity_poly.pdbx_seq_one_letter_code
_entity_poly.pdbx_strand_id
1 'polypeptide(L)'
;MREYKLVIFGGGGVGKSCLTIQLIQNRFADEYDPTIEDAYQKRCIIDDEVSLLDILDTAGQEEYSALRDQYLQTGEGVLLVYSITSRQSFEEISTFQQQVLRVKDRDYFPMVVVGNKCDLEGRREVTQQEGEALAKAFGCKFIETSAKARINVEKGFYDLVREIRRYNREMQSSSTGAGGRNGPLKPIDIDDGDQQAGCCSKCVVM
;
A
#
# COMPACT_ATOMS: atom_id res chain seq x y z
N MET A 1 18.28 -8.28 -10.63
CA MET A 1 17.20 -7.25 -10.48
C MET A 1 15.89 -7.98 -10.57
N ARG A 2 15.04 -7.84 -9.57
CA ARG A 2 13.70 -8.43 -9.54
C ARG A 2 12.67 -7.36 -9.85
N GLU A 3 11.68 -7.71 -10.67
CA GLU A 3 10.50 -6.89 -10.97
C GLU A 3 9.38 -7.21 -9.99
N TYR A 4 8.65 -6.18 -9.55
CA TYR A 4 7.49 -6.28 -8.68
C TYR A 4 6.32 -5.54 -9.30
N LYS A 5 5.22 -6.24 -9.56
CA LYS A 5 4.00 -5.67 -10.13
C LYS A 5 3.08 -5.21 -9.01
N LEU A 6 2.96 -3.90 -8.87
CA LEU A 6 2.18 -3.24 -7.82
C LEU A 6 0.92 -2.61 -8.41
N VAL A 7 -0.20 -2.82 -7.78
CA VAL A 7 -1.48 -2.23 -8.21
C VAL A 7 -1.99 -1.29 -7.12
N ILE A 8 -2.46 -0.10 -7.51
CA ILE A 8 -3.00 0.88 -6.57
C ILE A 8 -4.51 0.93 -6.69
N PHE A 9 -5.20 0.65 -5.58
CA PHE A 9 -6.66 0.65 -5.46
C PHE A 9 -7.13 1.71 -4.47
N GLY A 10 -8.33 2.21 -4.70
CA GLY A 10 -8.99 3.20 -3.83
C GLY A 10 -10.00 4.01 -4.63
N GLY A 11 -10.88 4.71 -3.92
CA GLY A 11 -11.92 5.56 -4.48
C GLY A 11 -11.39 6.69 -5.37
N GLY A 12 -12.31 7.40 -6.02
CA GLY A 12 -11.97 8.58 -6.81
C GLY A 12 -11.42 9.70 -5.93
N GLY A 13 -10.42 10.44 -6.41
CA GLY A 13 -9.89 11.63 -5.74
C GLY A 13 -9.10 11.39 -4.44
N VAL A 14 -8.82 10.14 -4.03
CA VAL A 14 -8.01 9.83 -2.83
C VAL A 14 -6.53 10.16 -3.01
N GLY A 15 -6.06 10.34 -4.26
CA GLY A 15 -4.70 10.75 -4.59
C GLY A 15 -3.78 9.61 -4.98
N LYS A 16 -4.28 8.53 -5.59
CA LYS A 16 -3.49 7.40 -6.11
C LYS A 16 -2.44 7.87 -7.12
N SER A 17 -2.87 8.59 -8.15
CA SER A 17 -1.99 9.16 -9.19
C SER A 17 -0.99 10.15 -8.62
N CYS A 18 -1.40 10.98 -7.65
CA CYS A 18 -0.49 11.89 -6.97
C CYS A 18 0.61 11.15 -6.19
N LEU A 19 0.28 10.03 -5.54
CA LEU A 19 1.27 9.18 -4.85
C LEU A 19 2.26 8.59 -5.85
N THR A 20 1.77 8.06 -6.97
CA THR A 20 2.60 7.46 -8.02
C THR A 20 3.51 8.50 -8.66
N ILE A 21 2.97 9.66 -9.07
CA ILE A 21 3.75 10.74 -9.67
C ILE A 21 4.79 11.28 -8.68
N GLN A 22 4.43 11.42 -7.40
CA GLN A 22 5.37 11.84 -6.35
C GLN A 22 6.49 10.82 -6.17
N LEU A 23 6.18 9.52 -6.20
CA LEU A 23 7.19 8.47 -6.16
C LEU A 23 8.14 8.51 -7.36
N ILE A 24 7.59 8.62 -8.57
CA ILE A 24 8.35 8.52 -9.83
C ILE A 24 9.16 9.78 -10.11
N GLN A 25 8.50 10.95 -10.05
CA GLN A 25 9.01 12.23 -10.53
C GLN A 25 9.47 13.16 -9.40
N ASN A 26 9.26 12.80 -8.14
CA ASN A 26 9.49 13.68 -6.97
C ASN A 26 8.76 15.04 -7.11
N ARG A 27 7.57 15.03 -7.71
CA ARG A 27 6.75 16.21 -8.00
C ARG A 27 5.31 15.95 -7.60
N PHE A 28 4.65 16.96 -7.04
CA PHE A 28 3.20 16.96 -6.84
C PHE A 28 2.51 17.56 -8.07
N ALA A 29 1.50 16.91 -8.59
CA ALA A 29 0.66 17.44 -9.68
C ALA A 29 -0.50 18.22 -9.04
N ASP A 30 -0.50 19.55 -9.23
CA ASP A 30 -1.57 20.42 -8.72
C ASP A 30 -2.83 20.34 -9.60
N GLU A 31 -2.69 20.02 -10.88
CA GLU A 31 -3.81 19.82 -11.80
C GLU A 31 -4.32 18.38 -11.70
N TYR A 32 -5.59 18.25 -11.40
CA TYR A 32 -6.29 16.95 -11.40
C TYR A 32 -6.75 16.64 -12.83
N ASP A 33 -6.06 15.69 -13.46
CA ASP A 33 -6.54 15.06 -14.68
C ASP A 33 -7.10 13.67 -14.31
N PRO A 34 -8.36 13.37 -14.64
CA PRO A 34 -8.92 12.06 -14.33
C PRO A 34 -8.11 10.95 -15.02
N THR A 35 -7.49 10.09 -14.19
CA THR A 35 -6.72 8.95 -14.69
C THR A 35 -7.69 7.92 -15.26
N ILE A 36 -7.43 7.47 -16.49
CA ILE A 36 -8.09 6.28 -17.05
C ILE A 36 -7.29 5.07 -16.56
N GLU A 37 -6.02 5.04 -16.85
CA GLU A 37 -5.05 4.05 -16.42
C GLU A 37 -3.66 4.50 -16.86
N ASP A 38 -2.69 4.41 -15.97
CA ASP A 38 -1.29 4.69 -16.29
C ASP A 38 -0.37 3.63 -15.68
N ALA A 39 0.58 3.15 -16.46
CA ALA A 39 1.63 2.26 -16.01
C ALA A 39 2.96 3.00 -15.86
N TYR A 40 3.59 2.87 -14.72
CA TYR A 40 4.85 3.53 -14.39
C TYR A 40 5.90 2.55 -13.95
N GLN A 41 7.15 2.80 -14.32
CA GLN A 41 8.28 1.99 -13.87
C GLN A 41 9.27 2.83 -13.08
N LYS A 42 9.73 2.29 -11.94
CA LYS A 42 10.79 2.88 -11.12
C LYS A 42 11.82 1.85 -10.72
N ARG A 43 13.08 2.15 -11.00
CA ARG A 43 14.20 1.40 -10.44
C ARG A 43 14.58 2.01 -9.09
N CYS A 44 14.70 1.18 -8.06
CA CYS A 44 15.07 1.61 -6.71
C CYS A 44 15.86 0.51 -5.99
N ILE A 45 16.46 0.87 -4.87
CA ILE A 45 17.14 -0.08 -3.98
C ILE A 45 16.28 -0.22 -2.73
N ILE A 46 15.87 -1.44 -2.39
CA ILE A 46 15.08 -1.76 -1.20
C ILE A 46 15.80 -2.86 -0.44
N ASP A 47 16.23 -2.56 0.79
CA ASP A 47 16.99 -3.47 1.66
C ASP A 47 18.23 -4.06 0.93
N ASP A 48 19.04 -3.15 0.35
CA ASP A 48 20.27 -3.43 -0.43
C ASP A 48 20.06 -4.23 -1.73
N GLU A 49 18.84 -4.51 -2.13
CA GLU A 49 18.51 -5.19 -3.37
C GLU A 49 17.95 -4.24 -4.44
N VAL A 50 18.56 -4.28 -5.64
CA VAL A 50 18.05 -3.54 -6.80
C VAL A 50 16.74 -4.15 -7.28
N SER A 51 15.67 -3.32 -7.24
CA SER A 51 14.30 -3.70 -7.57
C SER A 51 13.76 -2.80 -8.69
N LEU A 52 12.93 -3.37 -9.56
CA LEU A 52 12.12 -2.63 -10.53
C LEU A 52 10.68 -2.69 -10.05
N LEU A 53 10.09 -1.53 -9.79
CA LEU A 53 8.67 -1.41 -9.49
C LEU A 53 7.93 -1.13 -10.79
N ASP A 54 6.99 -1.99 -11.14
CA ASP A 54 6.02 -1.82 -12.21
C ASP A 54 4.68 -1.49 -11.54
N ILE A 55 4.28 -0.21 -11.63
CA ILE A 55 3.18 0.34 -10.85
C ILE A 55 2.03 0.66 -11.79
N LEU A 56 0.90 0.02 -11.53
CA LEU A 56 -0.34 0.29 -12.24
C LEU A 56 -1.22 1.22 -11.40
N ASP A 57 -1.37 2.46 -11.87
CA ASP A 57 -2.30 3.44 -11.31
C ASP A 57 -3.66 3.28 -11.96
N THR A 58 -4.66 2.86 -11.18
CA THR A 58 -5.99 2.56 -11.71
C THR A 58 -6.96 3.73 -11.52
N ALA A 59 -7.92 3.86 -12.45
CA ALA A 59 -9.04 4.79 -12.27
C ALA A 59 -9.82 4.47 -10.99
N GLY A 60 -10.18 5.51 -10.25
CA GLY A 60 -10.98 5.38 -9.02
C GLY A 60 -12.49 5.18 -9.26
N GLN A 61 -12.95 5.17 -10.52
CA GLN A 61 -14.37 5.08 -10.86
C GLN A 61 -14.82 3.63 -11.03
N GLU A 62 -16.05 3.31 -10.62
CA GLU A 62 -16.60 1.95 -10.63
C GLU A 62 -16.83 1.38 -12.04
N GLU A 63 -16.91 2.23 -13.05
CA GLU A 63 -17.23 1.86 -14.43
C GLU A 63 -16.22 0.91 -15.08
N TYR A 64 -15.02 0.77 -14.50
CA TYR A 64 -13.93 -0.07 -15.04
C TYR A 64 -13.64 -1.33 -14.22
N SER A 65 -14.65 -1.90 -13.58
CA SER A 65 -14.48 -3.06 -12.68
C SER A 65 -13.86 -4.28 -13.37
N ALA A 66 -14.20 -4.56 -14.63
CA ALA A 66 -13.65 -5.70 -15.39
C ALA A 66 -12.16 -5.55 -15.69
N LEU A 67 -11.69 -4.33 -15.98
CA LEU A 67 -10.27 -4.04 -16.18
C LEU A 67 -9.50 -4.20 -14.88
N ARG A 68 -10.08 -3.79 -13.74
CA ARG A 68 -9.46 -3.96 -12.42
C ARG A 68 -9.18 -5.42 -12.10
N ASP A 69 -10.10 -6.33 -12.41
CA ASP A 69 -9.92 -7.76 -12.17
C ASP A 69 -8.76 -8.34 -13.01
N GLN A 70 -8.59 -7.88 -14.25
CA GLN A 70 -7.46 -8.28 -15.09
C GLN A 70 -6.11 -7.82 -14.51
N TYR A 71 -6.04 -6.58 -13.99
CA TYR A 71 -4.83 -6.05 -13.37
C TYR A 71 -4.50 -6.74 -12.05
N LEU A 72 -5.55 -7.05 -11.28
CA LEU A 72 -5.36 -7.83 -10.07
C LEU A 72 -4.77 -9.21 -10.39
N GLN A 73 -5.17 -9.88 -11.46
CA GLN A 73 -4.63 -11.19 -11.81
C GLN A 73 -3.12 -11.20 -11.96
N THR A 74 -2.53 -10.16 -12.55
CA THR A 74 -1.09 -10.05 -12.79
C THR A 74 -0.31 -9.41 -11.64
N GLY A 75 -0.94 -8.58 -10.81
CA GLY A 75 -0.33 -7.88 -9.69
C GLY A 75 0.23 -8.83 -8.62
N GLU A 76 1.36 -8.50 -8.04
CA GLU A 76 1.98 -9.25 -6.94
C GLU A 76 1.64 -8.66 -5.56
N GLY A 77 1.21 -7.40 -5.52
CA GLY A 77 0.78 -6.72 -4.30
C GLY A 77 -0.10 -5.52 -4.59
N VAL A 78 -0.87 -5.10 -3.59
CA VAL A 78 -1.86 -4.03 -3.71
C VAL A 78 -1.68 -2.97 -2.63
N LEU A 79 -1.66 -1.68 -3.05
CA LEU A 79 -1.85 -0.54 -2.16
C LEU A 79 -3.34 -0.20 -2.11
N LEU A 80 -3.95 -0.28 -0.93
CA LEU A 80 -5.32 0.12 -0.68
C LEU A 80 -5.32 1.54 -0.12
N VAL A 81 -5.67 2.52 -0.96
CA VAL A 81 -5.53 3.95 -0.65
C VAL A 81 -6.89 4.58 -0.36
N TYR A 82 -7.00 5.24 0.80
CA TYR A 82 -8.11 6.13 1.13
C TYR A 82 -7.59 7.53 1.47
N SER A 83 -8.48 8.51 1.55
CA SER A 83 -8.16 9.86 2.03
C SER A 83 -8.59 10.01 3.49
N ILE A 84 -7.70 10.48 4.38
CA ILE A 84 -8.06 10.77 5.78
C ILE A 84 -9.18 11.79 5.90
N THR A 85 -9.43 12.58 4.84
CA THR A 85 -10.46 13.62 4.75
C THR A 85 -11.77 13.12 4.12
N SER A 86 -11.96 11.81 3.99
CA SER A 86 -13.17 11.22 3.39
C SER A 86 -13.50 9.89 4.05
N ARG A 87 -14.51 9.91 4.90
CA ARG A 87 -15.07 8.72 5.55
C ARG A 87 -15.53 7.67 4.52
N GLN A 88 -16.20 8.12 3.46
CA GLN A 88 -16.66 7.23 2.40
C GLN A 88 -15.51 6.44 1.79
N SER A 89 -14.39 7.10 1.43
CA SER A 89 -13.25 6.42 0.82
C SER A 89 -12.60 5.38 1.75
N PHE A 90 -12.70 5.57 3.06
CA PHE A 90 -12.25 4.63 4.07
C PHE A 90 -13.16 3.39 4.15
N GLU A 91 -14.47 3.59 4.12
CA GLU A 91 -15.45 2.49 4.16
C GLU A 91 -15.36 1.59 2.91
N GLU A 92 -15.04 2.16 1.75
CA GLU A 92 -14.84 1.43 0.50
C GLU A 92 -13.63 0.47 0.53
N ILE A 93 -12.64 0.69 1.42
CA ILE A 93 -11.43 -0.13 1.51
C ILE A 93 -11.74 -1.61 1.78
N SER A 94 -12.76 -1.88 2.61
CA SER A 94 -13.17 -3.26 2.89
C SER A 94 -13.71 -3.97 1.66
N THR A 95 -14.43 -3.26 0.80
CA THR A 95 -14.93 -3.79 -0.47
C THR A 95 -13.78 -4.10 -1.44
N PHE A 96 -12.82 -3.19 -1.54
CA PHE A 96 -11.63 -3.41 -2.38
C PHE A 96 -10.79 -4.60 -1.89
N GLN A 97 -10.59 -4.73 -0.58
CA GLN A 97 -9.88 -5.87 0.01
C GLN A 97 -10.57 -7.20 -0.34
N GLN A 98 -11.88 -7.29 -0.19
CA GLN A 98 -12.65 -8.49 -0.55
C GLN A 98 -12.55 -8.80 -2.05
N GLN A 99 -12.60 -7.78 -2.91
CA GLN A 99 -12.42 -7.95 -4.36
C GLN A 99 -11.03 -8.53 -4.67
N VAL A 100 -9.97 -8.02 -4.05
CA VAL A 100 -8.61 -8.54 -4.22
C VAL A 100 -8.53 -10.02 -3.85
N LEU A 101 -9.03 -10.39 -2.67
CA LEU A 101 -8.99 -11.78 -2.19
C LEU A 101 -9.81 -12.71 -3.09
N ARG A 102 -10.98 -12.26 -3.56
CA ARG A 102 -11.83 -13.02 -4.50
C ARG A 102 -11.13 -13.26 -5.83
N VAL A 103 -10.51 -12.23 -6.43
CA VAL A 103 -9.84 -12.36 -7.75
C VAL A 103 -8.59 -13.23 -7.64
N LYS A 104 -7.89 -13.16 -6.51
CA LYS A 104 -6.70 -13.96 -6.24
C LYS A 104 -7.01 -15.39 -5.79
N ASP A 105 -8.27 -15.68 -5.46
CA ASP A 105 -8.70 -16.96 -4.88
C ASP A 105 -7.82 -17.36 -3.69
N ARG A 106 -7.65 -16.44 -2.74
CA ARG A 106 -6.77 -16.58 -1.58
C ARG A 106 -7.40 -15.95 -0.35
N ASP A 107 -7.11 -16.52 0.83
CA ASP A 107 -7.49 -15.96 2.13
C ASP A 107 -6.59 -14.79 2.55
N TYR A 108 -5.38 -14.72 1.99
CA TYR A 108 -4.40 -13.65 2.23
C TYR A 108 -3.65 -13.29 0.94
N PHE A 109 -3.40 -12.02 0.76
CA PHE A 109 -2.60 -11.47 -0.35
C PHE A 109 -1.78 -10.27 0.15
N PRO A 110 -0.56 -10.01 -0.39
CA PRO A 110 0.25 -8.86 0.00
C PRO A 110 -0.47 -7.53 -0.25
N MET A 111 -0.80 -6.84 0.83
CA MET A 111 -1.47 -5.54 0.79
C MET A 111 -0.90 -4.59 1.84
N VAL A 112 -1.00 -3.28 1.57
CA VAL A 112 -0.74 -2.22 2.54
C VAL A 112 -1.90 -1.24 2.48
N VAL A 113 -2.46 -0.88 3.64
CA VAL A 113 -3.48 0.17 3.76
C VAL A 113 -2.78 1.51 3.91
N VAL A 114 -3.18 2.47 3.08
CA VAL A 114 -2.58 3.80 3.00
C VAL A 114 -3.62 4.88 3.26
N GLY A 115 -3.47 5.62 4.36
CA GLY A 115 -4.25 6.83 4.67
C GLY A 115 -3.56 8.06 4.06
N ASN A 116 -3.97 8.49 2.87
CA ASN A 116 -3.36 9.62 2.17
C ASN A 116 -3.92 10.97 2.61
N LYS A 117 -3.20 12.04 2.28
CA LYS A 117 -3.50 13.45 2.61
C LYS A 117 -3.37 13.77 4.10
N CYS A 118 -2.42 13.12 4.81
CA CYS A 118 -2.18 13.39 6.23
C CYS A 118 -1.72 14.84 6.52
N ASP A 119 -1.34 15.61 5.49
CA ASP A 119 -1.09 17.05 5.57
C ASP A 119 -2.36 17.87 5.83
N LEU A 120 -3.55 17.31 5.58
CA LEU A 120 -4.84 17.97 5.77
C LEU A 120 -5.47 17.62 7.13
N GLU A 121 -4.67 17.62 8.21
CA GLU A 121 -5.10 17.25 9.56
C GLU A 121 -6.35 18.01 10.03
N GLY A 122 -6.47 19.30 9.70
CA GLY A 122 -7.64 20.11 10.04
C GLY A 122 -8.95 19.70 9.35
N ARG A 123 -8.89 18.77 8.39
CA ARG A 123 -10.05 18.22 7.67
C ARG A 123 -10.19 16.72 7.87
N ARG A 124 -9.50 16.16 8.86
CA ARG A 124 -9.51 14.72 9.14
C ARG A 124 -10.91 14.25 9.52
N GLU A 125 -11.39 13.22 8.84
CA GLU A 125 -12.64 12.50 9.14
C GLU A 125 -12.37 11.07 9.63
N VAL A 126 -11.17 10.54 9.36
CA VAL A 126 -10.76 9.19 9.75
C VAL A 126 -9.52 9.30 10.62
N THR A 127 -9.60 8.78 11.83
CA THR A 127 -8.47 8.79 12.77
C THR A 127 -7.41 7.77 12.38
N GLN A 128 -6.17 8.01 12.76
CA GLN A 128 -5.08 7.05 12.57
C GLN A 128 -5.40 5.70 13.20
N GLN A 129 -5.99 5.70 14.39
CA GLN A 129 -6.37 4.47 15.11
C GLN A 129 -7.38 3.62 14.34
N GLU A 130 -8.33 4.24 13.63
CA GLU A 130 -9.27 3.51 12.77
C GLU A 130 -8.55 2.87 11.58
N GLY A 131 -7.61 3.58 10.96
CA GLY A 131 -6.78 3.04 9.89
C GLY A 131 -5.92 1.84 10.35
N GLU A 132 -5.28 1.97 11.50
CA GLU A 132 -4.50 0.89 12.13
C GLU A 132 -5.37 -0.33 12.48
N ALA A 133 -6.56 -0.09 13.05
CA ALA A 133 -7.50 -1.15 13.40
C ALA A 133 -7.99 -1.91 12.15
N LEU A 134 -8.28 -1.20 11.07
CA LEU A 134 -8.70 -1.80 9.80
C LEU A 134 -7.57 -2.66 9.19
N ALA A 135 -6.36 -2.12 9.11
CA ALA A 135 -5.21 -2.85 8.59
C ALA A 135 -4.89 -4.09 9.42
N LYS A 136 -4.99 -3.98 10.75
CA LYS A 136 -4.84 -5.12 11.67
C LYS A 136 -5.90 -6.19 11.43
N ALA A 137 -7.15 -5.80 11.19
CA ALA A 137 -8.23 -6.74 10.86
C ALA A 137 -7.97 -7.49 9.54
N PHE A 138 -7.31 -6.84 8.58
CA PHE A 138 -6.90 -7.45 7.30
C PHE A 138 -5.58 -8.24 7.40
N GLY A 139 -4.86 -8.16 8.52
CA GLY A 139 -3.54 -8.77 8.68
C GLY A 139 -2.46 -8.11 7.82
N CYS A 140 -2.59 -6.81 7.51
CA CYS A 140 -1.64 -6.06 6.68
C CYS A 140 -1.11 -4.82 7.39
N LYS A 141 -0.10 -4.18 6.80
CA LYS A 141 0.48 -2.93 7.33
C LYS A 141 -0.40 -1.73 7.05
N PHE A 142 -0.29 -0.74 7.93
CA PHE A 142 -0.89 0.58 7.79
C PHE A 142 0.19 1.66 7.73
N ILE A 143 -0.05 2.68 6.91
CA ILE A 143 0.79 3.87 6.86
C ILE A 143 -0.02 5.09 6.46
N GLU A 144 0.21 6.23 7.13
CA GLU A 144 -0.29 7.52 6.65
C GLU A 144 0.74 8.18 5.75
N THR A 145 0.25 8.78 4.66
CA THR A 145 1.06 9.42 3.63
C THR A 145 0.53 10.80 3.26
N SER A 146 1.40 11.62 2.71
CA SER A 146 1.02 12.82 1.97
C SER A 146 1.78 12.87 0.65
N ALA A 147 1.08 12.75 -0.45
CA ALA A 147 1.66 12.99 -1.77
C ALA A 147 2.13 14.44 -1.91
N LYS A 148 1.39 15.40 -1.34
CA LYS A 148 1.72 16.82 -1.41
C LYS A 148 2.96 17.17 -0.59
N ALA A 149 3.02 16.75 0.66
CA ALA A 149 4.14 17.03 1.57
C ALA A 149 5.29 16.00 1.44
N ARG A 150 5.15 14.99 0.55
CA ARG A 150 6.10 13.89 0.36
C ARG A 150 6.37 13.08 1.64
N ILE A 151 5.35 12.94 2.48
CA ILE A 151 5.46 12.17 3.72
C ILE A 151 5.20 10.69 3.41
N ASN A 152 6.13 9.82 3.80
CA ASN A 152 6.02 8.35 3.74
C ASN A 152 5.66 7.76 2.35
N VAL A 153 5.79 8.52 1.26
CA VAL A 153 5.42 8.03 -0.08
C VAL A 153 6.25 6.80 -0.45
N GLU A 154 7.56 6.91 -0.42
CA GLU A 154 8.45 5.78 -0.75
C GLU A 154 8.25 4.60 0.22
N LYS A 155 8.06 4.90 1.51
CA LYS A 155 7.86 3.88 2.54
C LYS A 155 6.65 3.00 2.26
N GLY A 156 5.52 3.57 1.82
CA GLY A 156 4.31 2.81 1.48
C GLY A 156 4.56 1.76 0.40
N PHE A 157 5.23 2.14 -0.69
CA PHE A 157 5.57 1.22 -1.78
C PHE A 157 6.64 0.20 -1.37
N TYR A 158 7.66 0.62 -0.62
CA TYR A 158 8.72 -0.30 -0.18
C TYR A 158 8.21 -1.31 0.85
N ASP A 159 7.32 -0.91 1.73
CA ASP A 159 6.67 -1.83 2.66
C ASP A 159 5.82 -2.87 1.92
N LEU A 160 5.13 -2.49 0.83
CA LEU A 160 4.43 -3.46 -0.01
C LEU A 160 5.39 -4.46 -0.65
N VAL A 161 6.55 -4.02 -1.15
CA VAL A 161 7.58 -4.94 -1.69
C VAL A 161 8.09 -5.90 -0.62
N ARG A 162 8.29 -5.43 0.62
CA ARG A 162 8.68 -6.29 1.76
C ARG A 162 7.62 -7.35 2.07
N GLU A 163 6.34 -6.97 2.01
CA GLU A 163 5.22 -7.90 2.18
C GLU A 163 5.18 -8.94 1.05
N ILE A 164 5.39 -8.55 -0.20
CA ILE A 164 5.50 -9.49 -1.33
C ILE A 164 6.68 -10.46 -1.13
N ARG A 165 7.84 -9.96 -0.70
CA ARG A 165 9.00 -10.81 -0.43
C ARG A 165 8.73 -11.80 0.69
N ARG A 166 8.06 -11.36 1.77
CA ARG A 166 7.67 -12.21 2.89
C ARG A 166 6.72 -13.32 2.42
N TYR A 167 5.65 -12.94 1.74
CA TYR A 167 4.64 -13.85 1.21
C TYR A 167 5.26 -14.93 0.31
N ASN A 168 6.13 -14.53 -0.62
CA ASN A 168 6.78 -15.48 -1.52
C ASN A 168 7.71 -16.46 -0.79
N ARG A 169 8.38 -16.03 0.28
CA ARG A 169 9.21 -16.92 1.12
C ARG A 169 8.36 -17.95 1.86
N GLU A 170 7.23 -17.53 2.41
CA GLU A 170 6.29 -18.41 3.13
C GLU A 170 5.69 -19.46 2.18
N MET A 171 5.31 -19.05 0.98
CA MET A 171 4.78 -19.96 -0.05
C MET A 171 5.81 -20.99 -0.53
N GLN A 172 7.07 -20.59 -0.67
CA GLN A 172 8.16 -21.51 -1.03
C GLN A 172 8.47 -22.50 0.10
N SER A 173 8.44 -22.07 1.35
CA SER A 173 8.66 -22.96 2.50
C SER A 173 7.54 -23.98 2.68
N SER A 174 6.31 -23.62 2.32
CA SER A 174 5.15 -24.53 2.37
C SER A 174 5.17 -25.58 1.27
N SER A 175 5.79 -25.29 0.13
CA SER A 175 5.88 -26.24 -1.00
C SER A 175 7.00 -27.27 -0.88
N THR A 176 8.03 -27.03 -0.05
CA THR A 176 9.12 -27.99 0.18
C THR A 176 8.85 -29.00 1.29
N GLY A 177 7.74 -28.85 2.03
CA GLY A 177 7.26 -29.81 3.03
C GLY A 177 6.07 -30.61 2.50
N ALA A 178 6.29 -31.50 1.55
CA ALA A 178 5.26 -32.43 1.08
C ALA A 178 4.89 -33.40 2.20
N GLY A 179 3.79 -33.17 2.90
CA GLY A 179 3.23 -34.06 3.91
C GLY A 179 2.32 -33.36 4.92
N GLY A 180 1.11 -33.01 4.50
CA GLY A 180 -0.06 -32.94 5.37
C GLY A 180 -0.27 -31.67 6.19
N ARG A 181 -1.44 -31.13 5.99
CA ARG A 181 -2.31 -30.25 6.75
C ARG A 181 -2.44 -28.83 6.23
N ASN A 182 -3.54 -28.67 5.48
CA ASN A 182 -4.20 -27.37 5.30
C ASN A 182 -4.71 -26.90 6.68
N GLY A 183 -3.96 -26.01 7.32
CA GLY A 183 -4.41 -25.23 8.47
C GLY A 183 -4.43 -23.76 8.06
N PRO A 184 -5.41 -22.96 8.52
CA PRO A 184 -5.45 -21.54 8.22
C PRO A 184 -4.19 -20.86 8.77
N LEU A 185 -3.60 -19.99 7.95
CA LEU A 185 -2.47 -19.14 8.35
C LEU A 185 -2.89 -18.30 9.55
N LYS A 186 -2.11 -18.38 10.64
CA LYS A 186 -2.36 -17.58 11.84
C LYS A 186 -2.20 -16.10 11.54
N PRO A 187 -3.01 -15.23 12.19
CA PRO A 187 -2.81 -13.80 12.16
C PRO A 187 -1.41 -13.46 12.67
N ILE A 188 -0.78 -12.51 12.01
CA ILE A 188 0.60 -12.12 12.27
C ILE A 188 0.66 -11.29 13.53
N ASP A 189 1.50 -11.70 14.48
CA ASP A 189 1.96 -10.83 15.56
C ASP A 189 2.83 -9.75 14.91
N ILE A 190 2.34 -8.53 14.88
CA ILE A 190 3.09 -7.33 14.44
C ILE A 190 4.09 -7.06 15.56
N ASP A 191 5.36 -7.38 15.31
CA ASP A 191 6.46 -7.06 16.21
C ASP A 191 6.65 -5.52 16.20
N ASP A 192 6.31 -4.87 17.31
CA ASP A 192 6.44 -3.42 17.56
C ASP A 192 7.92 -3.00 17.75
N GLY A 193 8.81 -3.48 16.90
CA GLY A 193 10.26 -3.27 17.00
C GLY A 193 10.80 -2.07 16.25
N ASP A 194 10.16 -0.91 16.24
CA ASP A 194 10.77 0.33 15.76
C ASP A 194 10.43 1.54 16.64
N GLN A 195 10.86 1.47 17.91
CA GLN A 195 10.97 2.65 18.77
C GLN A 195 12.43 3.07 18.88
N GLN A 196 12.64 4.37 18.63
CA GLN A 196 13.77 5.20 19.02
C GLN A 196 14.82 5.52 17.95
N ALA A 197 14.52 6.54 17.17
CA ALA A 197 15.55 7.51 16.83
C ALA A 197 15.48 8.67 17.85
N GLY A 198 16.34 8.61 18.86
CA GLY A 198 16.42 9.60 19.92
C GLY A 198 16.80 10.97 19.41
N CYS A 199 16.00 11.94 19.79
CA CYS A 199 16.28 13.34 19.65
C CYS A 199 17.49 13.73 20.51
N CYS A 200 18.61 14.05 19.91
CA CYS A 200 19.79 14.60 20.58
C CYS A 200 19.54 16.08 20.91
N SER A 201 19.04 16.35 22.12
CA SER A 201 19.04 17.67 22.73
C SER A 201 20.38 17.90 23.42
N LYS A 202 21.28 18.69 22.79
CA LYS A 202 22.33 19.47 23.46
C LYS A 202 22.78 20.61 22.53
N CYS A 203 22.11 21.72 22.58
CA CYS A 203 22.73 23.02 22.32
C CYS A 203 22.76 23.80 23.64
N VAL A 204 23.96 23.91 24.21
CA VAL A 204 24.26 24.84 25.28
C VAL A 204 24.60 26.16 24.62
N VAL A 205 23.90 27.20 25.03
CA VAL A 205 24.20 28.62 24.69
C VAL A 205 25.17 29.15 25.74
N MET A 206 26.26 29.76 25.29
CA MET A 206 26.94 30.84 25.92
C MET A 206 26.79 32.11 25.09
#